data_4e53512188aac60c3df8a935fe4b92bb
#
_entry.id   4e53512188aac60c3df8a935fe4b92bb
#
_cell.length_a   1.000
_cell.length_b   1.000
_cell.length_c   1.000
_cell.angle_alpha   90.00
_cell.angle_beta   90.00
_cell.angle_gamma   90.00
#
_symmetry.space_group_name_H-M   'P 1'
#
loop_
_entity.id
_entity.type
_entity.pdbx_description
1 polymer ?
#
loop_
_entity_poly.entity_id
_entity_poly.type
_entity_poly.pdbx_seq_one_letter_code
_entity_poly.pdbx_strand_id
1 'polypeptide(L)'
;MHLIFLLFFLPVAAFANSQCETRYKVGVGTSWPPYVMYRDTVPYGLDIDITRRVFEKAQLCIDFVQLPSSARGITELSKGFIDILPSASFNTQRAEVAFFSQAYRRERMRLFTRKKTLKEVRSLTELFAAEHTFVANPGAYYGRELEQILKIAWYKERLLEVPSISQRMQLVNKKRVDFLIEDEFSGYYYIEELGFEQMRIHPYVVNDNAIHFMLSRKSFNKQQINEINAAIEALQSEIADLIDQYGIDAGTRGRSANLEAFYGV
;
A
#
# COMPACT_ATOMS: atom_id res chain seq x y z
N MET A 1 13.08 70.82 -30.68
CA MET A 1 13.67 69.91 -29.69
C MET A 1 12.67 68.81 -29.51
N HIS A 2 12.79 67.67 -30.26
CA HIS A 2 11.83 66.56 -30.26
C HIS A 2 12.37 65.44 -29.38
N LEU A 3 11.64 65.13 -28.29
CA LEU A 3 11.99 64.11 -27.37
C LEU A 3 11.41 62.78 -27.89
N ILE A 4 12.26 61.82 -28.29
CA ILE A 4 11.87 60.47 -28.72
C ILE A 4 11.80 59.61 -27.48
N PHE A 5 10.56 59.15 -27.11
CA PHE A 5 10.31 58.16 -26.04
C PHE A 5 10.54 56.78 -26.60
N LEU A 6 11.64 56.11 -26.21
CA LEU A 6 11.87 54.68 -26.49
C LEU A 6 11.09 53.81 -25.53
N LEU A 7 10.00 53.19 -26.00
CA LEU A 7 9.26 52.17 -25.25
C LEU A 7 10.05 50.85 -25.26
N PHE A 8 10.64 50.46 -24.14
CA PHE A 8 11.23 49.16 -23.93
C PHE A 8 10.10 48.12 -23.75
N PHE A 9 9.85 47.28 -24.73
CA PHE A 9 9.04 46.07 -24.62
C PHE A 9 9.86 45.01 -23.92
N LEU A 10 9.58 44.74 -22.61
CA LEU A 10 10.06 43.56 -21.92
C LEU A 10 9.22 42.36 -22.38
N PRO A 11 9.83 41.25 -22.86
CA PRO A 11 9.08 40.05 -23.17
C PRO A 11 8.56 39.45 -21.85
N VAL A 12 7.26 39.43 -21.65
CA VAL A 12 6.60 38.62 -20.61
C VAL A 12 6.80 37.17 -21.01
N ALA A 13 7.73 36.48 -20.34
CA ALA A 13 7.84 35.03 -20.44
C ALA A 13 6.51 34.42 -19.94
N ALA A 14 5.68 34.02 -20.86
CA ALA A 14 4.50 33.20 -20.54
C ALA A 14 5.02 31.88 -19.98
N PHE A 15 4.89 31.69 -18.66
CA PHE A 15 5.01 30.38 -18.07
C PHE A 15 3.88 29.53 -18.67
N ALA A 16 4.24 28.73 -19.68
CA ALA A 16 3.35 27.71 -20.21
C ALA A 16 3.01 26.79 -19.05
N ASN A 17 1.79 26.90 -18.55
CA ASN A 17 1.21 25.94 -17.65
C ASN A 17 1.15 24.62 -18.46
N SER A 18 2.07 23.69 -18.25
CA SER A 18 2.12 22.43 -18.96
C SER A 18 0.89 21.62 -18.52
N GLN A 19 -0.22 21.82 -19.25
CA GLN A 19 -1.36 20.93 -19.11
C GLN A 19 -0.89 19.55 -19.52
N CYS A 20 -1.06 18.59 -18.62
CA CYS A 20 -0.69 17.21 -18.85
C CYS A 20 -1.51 16.64 -20.03
N GLU A 21 -0.84 16.31 -21.12
CA GLU A 21 -1.45 15.65 -22.28
C GLU A 21 -1.99 14.26 -21.94
N THR A 22 -1.30 13.56 -21.04
CA THR A 22 -1.69 12.21 -20.59
C THR A 22 -1.81 12.16 -19.07
N ARG A 23 -2.89 11.57 -18.58
CA ARG A 23 -3.12 11.34 -17.14
C ARG A 23 -3.22 9.85 -16.86
N TYR A 24 -2.37 9.35 -15.98
CA TYR A 24 -2.30 7.94 -15.61
C TYR A 24 -3.24 7.63 -14.45
N LYS A 25 -4.02 6.56 -14.57
CA LYS A 25 -4.98 6.12 -13.55
C LYS A 25 -4.28 5.28 -12.49
N VAL A 26 -4.26 5.79 -11.27
CA VAL A 26 -3.75 5.09 -10.09
C VAL A 26 -4.91 4.36 -9.41
N GLY A 27 -4.89 3.05 -9.45
CA GLY A 27 -5.87 2.23 -8.76
C GLY A 27 -5.58 2.15 -7.26
N VAL A 28 -6.55 2.51 -6.44
CA VAL A 28 -6.44 2.52 -4.98
C VAL A 28 -7.56 1.66 -4.39
N GLY A 29 -7.19 0.74 -3.50
CA GLY A 29 -8.15 -0.18 -2.86
C GLY A 29 -9.05 0.50 -1.84
N THR A 30 -9.73 -0.32 -1.04
CA THR A 30 -10.50 0.14 0.12
C THR A 30 -9.58 0.73 1.20
N SER A 31 -10.17 1.37 2.22
CA SER A 31 -9.41 1.94 3.34
C SER A 31 -8.46 0.91 3.96
N TRP A 32 -7.20 1.30 4.11
CA TRP A 32 -6.10 0.51 4.68
C TRP A 32 -5.11 1.43 5.43
N PRO A 33 -5.52 2.00 6.56
CA PRO A 33 -4.70 2.91 7.35
C PRO A 33 -3.39 2.25 7.82
N PRO A 34 -2.30 3.02 7.95
CA PRO A 34 -2.17 4.43 7.62
C PRO A 34 -1.81 4.69 6.15
N TYR A 35 -1.79 3.66 5.31
CA TYR A 35 -1.33 3.72 3.92
C TYR A 35 -2.33 4.37 2.96
N VAL A 36 -3.60 3.99 3.09
CA VAL A 36 -4.72 4.45 2.27
C VAL A 36 -5.91 4.75 3.17
N MET A 37 -6.34 5.98 3.17
CA MET A 37 -7.52 6.48 3.87
C MET A 37 -8.36 7.33 2.94
N TYR A 38 -9.59 7.64 3.31
CA TYR A 38 -10.48 8.46 2.50
C TYR A 38 -11.12 9.55 3.34
N ARG A 39 -11.12 10.78 2.80
CA ARG A 39 -12.01 11.85 3.24
C ARG A 39 -13.01 12.06 2.12
N ASP A 40 -14.25 11.64 2.36
CA ASP A 40 -15.28 11.46 1.33
C ASP A 40 -14.79 10.50 0.23
N THR A 41 -14.49 10.99 -0.96
CA THR A 41 -13.97 10.20 -2.09
C THR A 41 -12.48 10.45 -2.38
N VAL A 42 -11.84 11.36 -1.63
CA VAL A 42 -10.45 11.77 -1.86
C VAL A 42 -9.51 10.88 -1.06
N PRO A 43 -8.63 10.11 -1.71
CA PRO A 43 -7.66 9.29 -1.00
C PRO A 43 -6.53 10.13 -0.42
N TYR A 44 -6.08 9.73 0.77
CA TYR A 44 -4.91 10.25 1.48
C TYR A 44 -4.23 9.13 2.26
N GLY A 45 -3.08 9.39 2.86
CA GLY A 45 -2.30 8.40 3.60
C GLY A 45 -0.91 8.20 2.99
N LEU A 46 -0.06 7.43 3.68
CA LEU A 46 1.35 7.30 3.34
C LEU A 46 1.58 6.92 1.86
N ASP A 47 0.97 5.84 1.40
CA ASP A 47 1.20 5.38 0.02
C ASP A 47 0.61 6.34 -1.02
N ILE A 48 -0.43 7.08 -0.66
CA ILE A 48 -1.02 8.12 -1.52
C ILE A 48 -0.06 9.31 -1.65
N ASP A 49 0.51 9.76 -0.53
CA ASP A 49 1.43 10.91 -0.51
C ASP A 49 2.74 10.58 -1.20
N ILE A 50 3.32 9.39 -0.97
CA ILE A 50 4.48 8.91 -1.72
C ILE A 50 4.16 8.85 -3.22
N THR A 51 3.00 8.32 -3.60
CA THR A 51 2.59 8.22 -5.00
C THR A 51 2.54 9.60 -5.64
N ARG A 52 1.88 10.59 -5.02
CA ARG A 52 1.81 11.95 -5.55
C ARG A 52 3.19 12.53 -5.78
N ARG A 53 4.08 12.46 -4.79
CA ARG A 53 5.43 13.05 -4.86
C ARG A 53 6.31 12.38 -5.92
N VAL A 54 6.27 11.04 -5.99
CA VAL A 54 7.07 10.30 -6.99
C VAL A 54 6.63 10.61 -8.40
N PHE A 55 5.32 10.62 -8.69
CA PHE A 55 4.83 10.87 -10.04
C PHE A 55 4.93 12.35 -10.42
N GLU A 56 4.77 13.28 -9.48
CA GLU A 56 5.07 14.70 -9.69
C GLU A 56 6.56 14.92 -10.03
N LYS A 57 7.48 14.30 -9.28
CA LYS A 57 8.91 14.35 -9.53
C LYS A 57 9.30 13.76 -10.88
N ALA A 58 8.62 12.69 -11.31
CA ALA A 58 8.77 12.07 -12.61
C ALA A 58 8.06 12.85 -13.75
N GLN A 59 7.40 13.99 -13.44
CA GLN A 59 6.63 14.80 -14.38
C GLN A 59 5.48 14.03 -15.08
N LEU A 60 4.90 13.06 -14.38
CA LEU A 60 3.78 12.26 -14.82
C LEU A 60 2.50 12.65 -14.08
N CYS A 61 1.44 12.98 -14.79
CA CYS A 61 0.18 13.35 -14.19
C CYS A 61 -0.67 12.13 -13.87
N ILE A 62 -1.25 12.11 -12.68
CA ILE A 62 -2.03 10.99 -12.19
C ILE A 62 -3.43 11.39 -11.73
N ASP A 63 -4.37 10.43 -11.83
CA ASP A 63 -5.70 10.49 -11.24
C ASP A 63 -5.94 9.23 -10.41
N PHE A 64 -6.47 9.38 -9.20
CA PHE A 64 -6.80 8.24 -8.35
C PHE A 64 -8.18 7.67 -8.69
N VAL A 65 -8.24 6.34 -8.79
CA VAL A 65 -9.46 5.57 -9.06
C VAL A 65 -9.66 4.55 -7.95
N GLN A 66 -10.77 4.67 -7.22
CA GLN A 66 -11.08 3.71 -6.16
C GLN A 66 -11.49 2.36 -6.73
N LEU A 67 -10.94 1.29 -6.17
CA LEU A 67 -11.16 -0.10 -6.56
C LEU A 67 -11.76 -0.91 -5.39
N PRO A 68 -12.61 -1.88 -5.66
CA PRO A 68 -13.27 -2.66 -4.60
C PRO A 68 -12.34 -3.68 -3.91
N SER A 69 -11.23 -4.07 -4.52
CA SER A 69 -10.24 -5.00 -3.95
C SER A 69 -8.92 -4.98 -4.70
N SER A 70 -7.84 -5.49 -4.07
CA SER A 70 -6.54 -5.66 -4.70
C SER A 70 -6.60 -6.62 -5.89
N ALA A 71 -7.38 -7.70 -5.80
CA ALA A 71 -7.56 -8.65 -6.90
C ALA A 71 -8.18 -7.97 -8.15
N ARG A 72 -9.16 -7.10 -7.93
CA ARG A 72 -9.75 -6.31 -9.03
C ARG A 72 -8.71 -5.36 -9.63
N GLY A 73 -7.90 -4.72 -8.81
CA GLY A 73 -6.82 -3.83 -9.25
C GLY A 73 -5.85 -4.52 -10.21
N ILE A 74 -5.36 -5.72 -9.87
CA ILE A 74 -4.46 -6.51 -10.73
C ILE A 74 -5.13 -6.84 -12.07
N THR A 75 -6.40 -7.23 -12.04
CA THR A 75 -7.17 -7.53 -13.24
C THR A 75 -7.31 -6.30 -14.15
N GLU A 76 -7.67 -5.15 -13.60
CA GLU A 76 -7.85 -3.91 -14.36
C GLU A 76 -6.51 -3.37 -14.90
N LEU A 77 -5.42 -3.50 -14.14
CA LEU A 77 -4.08 -3.15 -14.59
C LEU A 77 -3.62 -4.03 -15.76
N SER A 78 -3.86 -5.33 -15.70
CA SER A 78 -3.51 -6.26 -16.78
C SER A 78 -4.25 -5.97 -18.09
N LYS A 79 -5.47 -5.42 -17.99
CA LYS A 79 -6.29 -4.98 -19.12
C LYS A 79 -5.91 -3.59 -19.63
N GLY A 80 -5.18 -2.78 -18.84
CA GLY A 80 -4.81 -1.40 -19.14
C GLY A 80 -5.93 -0.39 -18.83
N PHE A 81 -6.92 -0.76 -18.02
CA PHE A 81 -7.92 0.18 -17.49
C PHE A 81 -7.40 0.98 -16.30
N ILE A 82 -6.45 0.42 -15.57
CA ILE A 82 -5.63 1.06 -14.54
C ILE A 82 -4.18 1.00 -15.00
N ASP A 83 -3.44 2.07 -14.79
CA ASP A 83 -2.07 2.22 -15.23
C ASP A 83 -1.07 1.90 -14.13
N ILE A 84 -1.41 2.24 -12.87
CA ILE A 84 -0.53 2.18 -11.71
C ILE A 84 -1.27 1.54 -10.55
N LEU A 85 -0.63 0.61 -9.86
CA LEU A 85 -1.04 0.14 -8.52
C LEU A 85 0.11 0.39 -7.54
N PRO A 86 -0.07 1.27 -6.54
CA PRO A 86 0.85 1.39 -5.42
C PRO A 86 0.70 0.20 -4.45
N SER A 87 1.50 0.16 -3.39
CA SER A 87 1.45 -0.84 -2.33
C SER A 87 1.64 -2.28 -2.83
N ALA A 88 2.45 -2.46 -3.87
CA ALA A 88 2.57 -3.77 -4.53
C ALA A 88 3.82 -4.52 -4.11
N SER A 89 3.62 -5.70 -3.53
CA SER A 89 4.67 -6.71 -3.35
C SER A 89 5.00 -7.37 -4.68
N PHE A 90 6.28 -7.58 -4.96
CA PHE A 90 6.74 -8.29 -6.14
C PHE A 90 6.45 -9.80 -6.01
N ASN A 91 5.91 -10.39 -7.08
CA ASN A 91 5.99 -11.83 -7.34
C ASN A 91 6.04 -12.10 -8.85
N THR A 92 6.42 -13.32 -9.23
CA THR A 92 6.62 -13.72 -10.64
C THR A 92 5.34 -13.63 -11.46
N GLN A 93 4.21 -14.05 -10.91
CA GLN A 93 2.91 -14.00 -11.60
C GLN A 93 2.50 -12.54 -11.94
N ARG A 94 2.68 -11.62 -10.99
CA ARG A 94 2.40 -10.20 -11.22
C ARG A 94 3.36 -9.59 -12.24
N ALA A 95 4.63 -10.04 -12.25
CA ALA A 95 5.64 -9.57 -13.20
C ALA A 95 5.35 -9.97 -14.67
N GLU A 96 4.49 -10.98 -14.90
CA GLU A 96 4.05 -11.33 -16.25
C GLU A 96 3.18 -10.23 -16.88
N VAL A 97 2.38 -9.52 -16.07
CA VAL A 97 1.40 -8.53 -16.53
C VAL A 97 1.81 -7.08 -16.28
N ALA A 98 2.83 -6.83 -15.45
CA ALA A 98 3.27 -5.49 -15.07
C ALA A 98 4.79 -5.35 -15.05
N PHE A 99 5.25 -4.10 -15.16
CA PHE A 99 6.57 -3.70 -14.68
C PHE A 99 6.50 -3.37 -13.20
N PHE A 100 7.64 -3.47 -12.51
CA PHE A 100 7.79 -3.02 -11.14
C PHE A 100 8.84 -1.90 -11.08
N SER A 101 8.55 -0.84 -10.32
CA SER A 101 9.55 0.15 -9.96
C SER A 101 10.61 -0.44 -9.03
N GLN A 102 11.68 0.29 -8.73
CA GLN A 102 12.44 0.02 -7.52
C GLN A 102 11.53 0.17 -6.28
N ALA A 103 11.97 -0.43 -5.15
CA ALA A 103 11.20 -0.36 -3.91
C ALA A 103 11.21 1.06 -3.34
N TYR A 104 10.07 1.49 -2.78
CA TYR A 104 9.98 2.78 -2.09
C TYR A 104 9.76 2.66 -0.58
N ARG A 105 9.33 1.49 -0.06
CA ARG A 105 9.25 1.15 1.37
C ARG A 105 9.31 -0.35 1.60
N ARG A 106 9.23 -0.76 2.86
CA ARG A 106 9.04 -2.17 3.27
C ARG A 106 7.67 -2.37 3.90
N GLU A 107 7.25 -3.63 3.96
CA GLU A 107 6.00 -4.09 4.55
C GLU A 107 6.28 -5.37 5.34
N ARG A 108 5.67 -5.51 6.53
CA ARG A 108 5.78 -6.71 7.36
C ARG A 108 4.41 -7.27 7.69
N MET A 109 4.12 -8.44 7.12
CA MET A 109 2.87 -9.16 7.40
C MET A 109 2.98 -9.99 8.67
N ARG A 110 2.00 -9.86 9.55
CA ARG A 110 1.92 -10.51 10.86
C ARG A 110 0.60 -11.28 10.99
N LEU A 111 0.53 -12.09 12.06
CA LEU A 111 -0.70 -12.77 12.48
C LEU A 111 -1.29 -12.06 13.68
N PHE A 112 -2.55 -11.67 13.57
CA PHE A 112 -3.34 -11.09 14.66
C PHE A 112 -4.36 -12.10 15.17
N THR A 113 -4.50 -12.24 16.49
CA THR A 113 -5.30 -13.29 17.11
C THR A 113 -5.84 -12.89 18.49
N ARG A 114 -6.87 -13.58 18.94
CA ARG A 114 -7.38 -13.52 20.34
C ARG A 114 -6.96 -14.71 21.18
N LYS A 115 -6.10 -15.59 20.70
CA LYS A 115 -5.58 -16.71 21.47
C LYS A 115 -4.72 -16.18 22.63
N LYS A 116 -5.01 -16.63 23.85
CA LYS A 116 -4.27 -16.19 25.05
C LYS A 116 -2.85 -16.73 25.08
N THR A 117 -2.66 -17.97 24.64
CA THR A 117 -1.35 -18.63 24.57
C THR A 117 -0.91 -18.68 23.10
N LEU A 118 0.20 -18.02 22.81
CA LEU A 118 0.84 -18.05 21.51
C LEU A 118 1.98 -19.08 21.58
N LYS A 119 1.80 -20.20 20.88
CA LYS A 119 2.87 -21.17 20.71
C LYS A 119 3.88 -20.62 19.71
N GLU A 120 5.15 -20.72 20.01
CA GLU A 120 6.16 -20.48 19.00
C GLU A 120 6.01 -21.49 17.87
N VAL A 121 6.04 -20.99 16.65
CA VAL A 121 5.99 -21.79 15.43
C VAL A 121 7.17 -21.42 14.55
N ARG A 122 7.65 -22.38 13.78
CA ARG A 122 8.77 -22.19 12.83
C ARG A 122 8.27 -21.89 11.43
N SER A 123 7.01 -22.19 11.17
CA SER A 123 6.40 -22.00 9.86
C SER A 123 4.90 -21.72 9.97
N LEU A 124 4.35 -21.05 8.96
CA LEU A 124 2.92 -20.86 8.82
C LEU A 124 2.22 -22.22 8.58
N THR A 125 2.91 -23.15 7.94
CA THR A 125 2.45 -24.51 7.68
C THR A 125 2.08 -25.25 8.97
N GLU A 126 2.82 -25.06 10.07
CA GLU A 126 2.50 -25.68 11.37
C GLU A 126 1.14 -25.21 11.89
N LEU A 127 0.79 -23.95 11.70
CA LEU A 127 -0.52 -23.41 12.11
C LEU A 127 -1.66 -23.95 11.23
N PHE A 128 -1.44 -24.10 9.92
CA PHE A 128 -2.42 -24.72 9.03
C PHE A 128 -2.61 -26.20 9.35
N ALA A 129 -1.52 -26.93 9.63
CA ALA A 129 -1.56 -28.34 10.03
C ALA A 129 -2.26 -28.55 11.39
N ALA A 130 -2.19 -27.57 12.29
CA ALA A 130 -2.92 -27.55 13.55
C ALA A 130 -4.40 -27.12 13.40
N GLU A 131 -4.91 -27.14 12.17
CA GLU A 131 -6.31 -26.87 11.82
C GLU A 131 -6.82 -25.47 12.16
N HIS A 132 -5.93 -24.50 12.32
CA HIS A 132 -6.34 -23.11 12.51
C HIS A 132 -6.95 -22.51 11.24
N THR A 133 -7.86 -21.56 11.46
CA THR A 133 -8.53 -20.80 10.41
C THR A 133 -7.94 -19.41 10.28
N PHE A 134 -7.91 -18.91 9.05
CA PHE A 134 -7.30 -17.63 8.72
C PHE A 134 -8.24 -16.73 7.94
N VAL A 135 -8.03 -15.42 8.05
CA VAL A 135 -8.68 -14.46 7.17
C VAL A 135 -7.63 -13.51 6.60
N ALA A 136 -7.79 -13.17 5.31
CA ALA A 136 -6.86 -12.32 4.58
C ALA A 136 -7.59 -11.45 3.54
N ASN A 137 -6.87 -10.49 2.93
CA ASN A 137 -7.39 -9.65 1.85
C ASN A 137 -7.25 -10.39 0.50
N PRO A 138 -8.34 -10.52 -0.28
CA PRO A 138 -8.28 -11.16 -1.59
C PRO A 138 -7.30 -10.46 -2.53
N GLY A 139 -6.40 -11.24 -3.15
CA GLY A 139 -5.42 -10.76 -4.11
C GLY A 139 -4.19 -10.07 -3.52
N ALA A 140 -4.08 -9.94 -2.18
CA ALA A 140 -2.85 -9.52 -1.53
C ALA A 140 -1.79 -10.63 -1.58
N TYR A 141 -0.52 -10.26 -1.52
CA TYR A 141 0.60 -11.18 -1.48
C TYR A 141 1.14 -11.30 -0.05
N TYR A 142 1.14 -12.49 0.48
CA TYR A 142 1.56 -12.79 1.85
C TYR A 142 2.82 -13.66 1.91
N GLY A 143 3.60 -13.70 0.83
CA GLY A 143 4.85 -14.43 0.77
C GLY A 143 4.72 -15.83 0.15
N ARG A 144 5.88 -16.36 -0.20
CA ARG A 144 6.00 -17.65 -0.91
C ARG A 144 5.46 -18.81 -0.09
N GLU A 145 5.61 -18.78 1.23
CA GLU A 145 5.14 -19.88 2.08
C GLU A 145 3.62 -20.02 1.98
N LEU A 146 2.85 -18.93 2.14
CA LEU A 146 1.39 -18.99 2.00
C LEU A 146 0.98 -19.40 0.58
N GLU A 147 1.67 -18.93 -0.46
CA GLU A 147 1.39 -19.38 -1.84
C GLU A 147 1.53 -20.90 -2.00
N GLN A 148 2.52 -21.54 -1.37
CA GLN A 148 2.69 -22.99 -1.43
C GLN A 148 1.63 -23.71 -0.62
N ILE A 149 1.30 -23.22 0.57
CA ILE A 149 0.25 -23.77 1.43
C ILE A 149 -1.09 -23.81 0.69
N LEU A 150 -1.45 -22.73 0.00
CA LEU A 150 -2.75 -22.58 -0.70
C LEU A 150 -2.88 -23.43 -1.97
N LYS A 151 -1.81 -24.09 -2.42
CA LYS A 151 -1.90 -25.12 -3.48
C LYS A 151 -2.53 -26.43 -2.99
N ILE A 152 -2.57 -26.64 -1.68
CA ILE A 152 -3.18 -27.80 -1.04
C ILE A 152 -4.64 -27.45 -0.72
N ALA A 153 -5.59 -28.13 -1.36
CA ALA A 153 -7.03 -27.82 -1.24
C ALA A 153 -7.50 -27.77 0.21
N TRP A 154 -7.11 -28.75 1.04
CA TRP A 154 -7.42 -28.81 2.45
C TRP A 154 -6.99 -27.56 3.25
N TYR A 155 -5.84 -26.98 2.94
CA TYR A 155 -5.38 -25.75 3.59
C TYR A 155 -6.06 -24.49 3.01
N LYS A 156 -6.36 -24.50 1.71
CA LYS A 156 -7.06 -23.38 1.08
C LYS A 156 -8.45 -23.16 1.67
N GLU A 157 -9.17 -24.20 2.06
CA GLU A 157 -10.48 -24.11 2.70
C GLU A 157 -10.43 -23.44 4.09
N ARG A 158 -9.24 -23.34 4.71
CA ARG A 158 -9.03 -22.69 6.01
C ARG A 158 -8.73 -21.19 5.91
N LEU A 159 -8.58 -20.68 4.70
CA LEU A 159 -8.38 -19.25 4.46
C LEU A 159 -9.66 -18.63 3.92
N LEU A 160 -10.24 -17.71 4.71
CA LEU A 160 -11.34 -16.86 4.28
C LEU A 160 -10.78 -15.56 3.68
N GLU A 161 -11.27 -15.18 2.52
CA GLU A 161 -10.88 -13.93 1.88
C GLU A 161 -12.00 -12.88 2.04
N VAL A 162 -11.69 -11.74 2.68
CA VAL A 162 -12.62 -10.64 2.94
C VAL A 162 -11.92 -9.31 2.64
N PRO A 163 -12.45 -8.46 1.74
CA PRO A 163 -11.79 -7.21 1.34
C PRO A 163 -11.63 -6.19 2.49
N SER A 164 -12.66 -6.02 3.31
CA SER A 164 -12.67 -5.03 4.39
C SER A 164 -11.84 -5.49 5.59
N ILE A 165 -10.80 -4.70 5.94
CA ILE A 165 -9.98 -5.01 7.13
C ILE A 165 -10.78 -4.92 8.42
N SER A 166 -11.68 -3.95 8.57
CA SER A 166 -12.57 -3.85 9.75
C SER A 166 -13.39 -5.12 9.94
N GLN A 167 -13.93 -5.70 8.85
CA GLN A 167 -14.64 -6.97 8.91
C GLN A 167 -13.72 -8.13 9.27
N ARG A 168 -12.50 -8.19 8.70
CA ARG A 168 -11.48 -9.21 9.06
C ARG A 168 -11.14 -9.16 10.54
N MET A 169 -10.88 -7.96 11.07
CA MET A 169 -10.61 -7.74 12.49
C MET A 169 -11.78 -8.21 13.39
N GLN A 170 -13.02 -7.90 13.00
CA GLN A 170 -14.21 -8.34 13.72
C GLN A 170 -14.37 -9.87 13.73
N LEU A 171 -14.04 -10.55 12.63
CA LEU A 171 -14.11 -12.03 12.59
C LEU A 171 -13.20 -12.66 13.63
N VAL A 172 -11.96 -12.17 13.76
CA VAL A 172 -11.02 -12.65 14.78
C VAL A 172 -11.47 -12.21 16.17
N ASN A 173 -11.91 -10.96 16.35
CA ASN A 173 -12.38 -10.47 17.64
C ASN A 173 -13.58 -11.26 18.17
N LYS A 174 -14.49 -11.70 17.30
CA LYS A 174 -15.62 -12.57 17.62
C LYS A 174 -15.27 -14.07 17.68
N LYS A 175 -13.99 -14.42 17.55
CA LYS A 175 -13.47 -15.81 17.56
C LYS A 175 -14.10 -16.70 16.48
N ARG A 176 -14.54 -16.13 15.36
CA ARG A 176 -15.06 -16.87 14.21
C ARG A 176 -13.93 -17.39 13.32
N VAL A 177 -12.75 -16.75 13.38
CA VAL A 177 -11.52 -17.10 12.71
C VAL A 177 -10.39 -16.97 13.74
N ASP A 178 -9.38 -17.85 13.67
CA ASP A 178 -8.28 -17.87 14.64
C ASP A 178 -7.28 -16.76 14.42
N PHE A 179 -6.92 -16.50 13.16
CA PHE A 179 -5.86 -15.56 12.78
C PHE A 179 -6.28 -14.65 11.63
N LEU A 180 -5.95 -13.37 11.75
CA LEU A 180 -5.90 -12.43 10.63
C LEU A 180 -4.46 -12.34 10.16
N ILE A 181 -4.23 -12.43 8.85
CA ILE A 181 -2.96 -12.06 8.21
C ILE A 181 -3.10 -10.62 7.73
N GLU A 182 -2.29 -9.71 8.28
CA GLU A 182 -2.36 -8.29 7.97
C GLU A 182 -1.00 -7.62 8.17
N ASP A 183 -0.81 -6.46 7.54
CA ASP A 183 0.32 -5.59 7.81
C ASP A 183 0.38 -5.18 9.28
N GLU A 184 1.58 -5.09 9.83
CA GLU A 184 1.82 -4.86 11.25
C GLU A 184 1.21 -3.52 11.72
N PHE A 185 1.42 -2.44 10.98
CA PHE A 185 0.93 -1.11 11.36
C PHE A 185 -0.57 -0.97 11.14
N SER A 186 -1.07 -1.45 10.02
CA SER A 186 -2.51 -1.44 9.75
C SER A 186 -3.28 -2.26 10.78
N GLY A 187 -2.74 -3.41 11.19
CA GLY A 187 -3.31 -4.23 12.24
C GLY A 187 -3.32 -3.52 13.60
N TYR A 188 -2.23 -2.85 13.98
CA TYR A 188 -2.19 -2.05 15.21
C TYR A 188 -3.18 -0.90 15.19
N TYR A 189 -3.23 -0.15 14.09
CA TYR A 189 -4.19 0.93 13.92
C TYR A 189 -5.62 0.49 14.23
N TYR A 190 -6.04 -0.64 13.67
CA TYR A 190 -7.40 -1.15 13.88
C TYR A 190 -7.63 -1.76 15.27
N ILE A 191 -6.61 -2.29 15.93
CA ILE A 191 -6.73 -2.70 17.34
C ILE A 191 -7.09 -1.50 18.20
N GLU A 192 -6.43 -0.37 18.00
CA GLU A 192 -6.68 0.88 18.74
C GLU A 192 -8.02 1.49 18.36
N GLU A 193 -8.28 1.68 17.06
CA GLU A 193 -9.50 2.29 16.54
C GLU A 193 -10.78 1.56 16.94
N LEU A 194 -10.75 0.22 16.99
CA LEU A 194 -11.90 -0.61 17.34
C LEU A 194 -11.94 -1.01 18.81
N GLY A 195 -10.99 -0.59 19.63
CA GLY A 195 -10.89 -0.95 21.04
C GLY A 195 -10.72 -2.45 21.28
N PHE A 196 -9.98 -3.15 20.42
CA PHE A 196 -9.82 -4.61 20.52
C PHE A 196 -8.63 -5.01 21.39
N GLU A 197 -8.59 -4.53 22.63
CA GLU A 197 -7.51 -4.71 23.60
C GLU A 197 -7.08 -6.17 23.83
N GLN A 198 -7.95 -7.13 23.55
CA GLN A 198 -7.65 -8.56 23.71
C GLN A 198 -6.98 -9.17 22.48
N MET A 199 -6.85 -8.43 21.39
CA MET A 199 -6.11 -8.88 20.23
C MET A 199 -4.61 -8.78 20.48
N ARG A 200 -3.88 -9.73 19.93
CA ARG A 200 -2.41 -9.86 20.09
C ARG A 200 -1.77 -10.14 18.75
N ILE A 201 -0.52 -9.76 18.63
CA ILE A 201 0.31 -10.10 17.48
C ILE A 201 1.09 -11.36 17.82
N HIS A 202 1.03 -12.34 16.93
CA HIS A 202 1.85 -13.55 17.03
C HIS A 202 3.32 -13.20 16.71
N PRO A 203 4.32 -13.79 17.41
CA PRO A 203 5.72 -13.52 17.13
C PRO A 203 6.17 -13.85 15.70
N TYR A 204 5.54 -14.83 15.09
CA TYR A 204 5.86 -15.26 13.72
C TYR A 204 5.63 -14.14 12.70
N VAL A 205 6.64 -13.88 11.87
CA VAL A 205 6.56 -12.95 10.73
C VAL A 205 6.17 -13.75 9.49
N VAL A 206 4.99 -13.47 8.96
CA VAL A 206 4.46 -14.20 7.78
C VAL A 206 5.25 -13.82 6.54
N ASN A 207 5.51 -12.55 6.35
CA ASN A 207 6.29 -12.03 5.23
C ASN A 207 6.91 -10.68 5.60
N ASP A 208 8.10 -10.39 5.09
CA ASP A 208 8.77 -9.08 5.19
C ASP A 208 9.37 -8.79 3.82
N ASN A 209 8.79 -7.83 3.09
CA ASN A 209 9.15 -7.59 1.70
C ASN A 209 9.18 -6.12 1.33
N ALA A 210 9.84 -5.86 0.21
CA ALA A 210 9.88 -4.56 -0.43
C ALA A 210 8.55 -4.27 -1.16
N ILE A 211 8.14 -3.00 -1.14
CA ILE A 211 6.93 -2.50 -1.77
C ILE A 211 7.29 -1.58 -2.94
N HIS A 212 6.58 -1.77 -4.04
CA HIS A 212 6.83 -1.18 -5.34
C HIS A 212 5.55 -0.57 -5.93
N PHE A 213 5.71 0.22 -6.98
CA PHE A 213 4.64 0.49 -7.93
C PHE A 213 4.57 -0.64 -8.95
N MET A 214 3.39 -1.23 -9.16
CA MET A 214 3.09 -2.02 -10.35
C MET A 214 2.63 -1.09 -11.46
N LEU A 215 3.24 -1.19 -12.64
CA LEU A 215 3.05 -0.30 -13.77
C LEU A 215 2.61 -1.12 -14.98
N SER A 216 1.46 -0.78 -15.55
CA SER A 216 0.88 -1.52 -16.67
C SER A 216 1.83 -1.56 -17.86
N ARG A 217 2.09 -2.77 -18.40
CA ARG A 217 2.88 -2.93 -19.65
C ARG A 217 2.20 -2.31 -20.87
N LYS A 218 0.93 -1.94 -20.76
CA LYS A 218 0.17 -1.28 -21.84
C LYS A 218 0.34 0.24 -21.83
N SER A 219 0.68 0.82 -20.67
CA SER A 219 0.75 2.27 -20.47
C SER A 219 2.17 2.79 -20.31
N PHE A 220 3.10 1.94 -19.84
CA PHE A 220 4.48 2.34 -19.54
C PHE A 220 5.51 1.63 -20.42
N ASN A 221 6.54 2.37 -20.80
CA ASN A 221 7.74 1.86 -21.44
C ASN A 221 8.95 1.88 -20.47
N LYS A 222 10.07 1.31 -20.91
CA LYS A 222 11.30 1.23 -20.09
C LYS A 222 11.87 2.58 -19.67
N GLN A 223 11.74 3.59 -20.52
CA GLN A 223 12.24 4.93 -20.23
C GLN A 223 11.45 5.53 -19.06
N GLN A 224 10.13 5.48 -19.11
CA GLN A 224 9.27 5.98 -18.04
C GLN A 224 9.49 5.23 -16.72
N ILE A 225 9.75 3.91 -16.76
CA ILE A 225 10.14 3.15 -15.57
C ILE A 225 11.44 3.69 -14.96
N ASN A 226 12.44 4.01 -15.79
CA ASN A 226 13.69 4.58 -15.31
C ASN A 226 13.49 5.98 -14.71
N GLU A 227 12.62 6.80 -15.29
CA GLU A 227 12.25 8.13 -14.77
C GLU A 227 11.57 8.01 -13.39
N ILE A 228 10.62 7.07 -13.22
CA ILE A 228 9.98 6.78 -11.94
C ILE A 228 11.02 6.29 -10.92
N ASN A 229 11.93 5.40 -11.31
CA ASN A 229 13.00 4.91 -10.42
C ASN A 229 13.94 6.02 -9.97
N ALA A 230 14.35 6.89 -10.90
CA ALA A 230 15.16 8.07 -10.57
C ALA A 230 14.43 9.04 -9.63
N ALA A 231 13.11 9.20 -9.81
CA ALA A 231 12.29 10.00 -8.90
C ALA A 231 12.23 9.39 -7.48
N ILE A 232 12.05 8.06 -7.36
CA ILE A 232 12.06 7.36 -6.07
C ILE A 232 13.43 7.55 -5.38
N GLU A 233 14.53 7.38 -6.12
CA GLU A 233 15.88 7.56 -5.61
C GLU A 233 16.12 8.99 -5.11
N ALA A 234 15.72 9.99 -5.90
CA ALA A 234 15.85 11.40 -5.52
C ALA A 234 15.01 11.81 -4.30
N LEU A 235 13.95 11.05 -4.00
CA LEU A 235 13.01 11.32 -2.90
C LEU A 235 13.24 10.42 -1.67
N GLN A 236 14.31 9.62 -1.60
CA GLN A 236 14.53 8.67 -0.51
C GLN A 236 14.44 9.29 0.88
N SER A 237 15.07 10.46 1.10
CA SER A 237 15.00 11.17 2.38
C SER A 237 13.58 11.63 2.70
N GLU A 238 12.88 12.19 1.72
CA GLU A 238 11.52 12.68 1.90
C GLU A 238 10.53 11.54 2.15
N ILE A 239 10.73 10.39 1.50
CA ILE A 239 9.94 9.18 1.73
C ILE A 239 10.20 8.66 3.17
N ALA A 240 11.44 8.68 3.64
CA ALA A 240 11.77 8.30 5.01
C ALA A 240 11.08 9.24 6.02
N ASP A 241 11.11 10.54 5.80
CA ASP A 241 10.42 11.53 6.63
C ASP A 241 8.89 11.31 6.65
N LEU A 242 8.29 10.96 5.51
CA LEU A 242 6.87 10.61 5.44
C LEU A 242 6.56 9.34 6.25
N ILE A 243 7.40 8.30 6.13
CA ILE A 243 7.24 7.05 6.90
C ILE A 243 7.30 7.34 8.41
N ASP A 244 8.24 8.17 8.84
CA ASP A 244 8.35 8.61 10.24
C ASP A 244 7.15 9.41 10.71
N GLN A 245 6.65 10.34 9.88
CA GLN A 245 5.45 11.13 10.16
C GLN A 245 4.21 10.27 10.36
N TYR A 246 4.04 9.23 9.56
CA TYR A 246 2.95 8.27 9.72
C TYR A 246 3.18 7.25 10.85
N GLY A 247 4.32 7.34 11.57
CA GLY A 247 4.66 6.49 12.69
C GLY A 247 4.98 5.04 12.32
N ILE A 248 5.27 4.77 11.06
CA ILE A 248 5.45 3.40 10.54
C ILE A 248 6.80 2.81 10.93
N ASP A 249 7.84 3.64 11.10
CA ASP A 249 9.16 3.18 11.56
C ASP A 249 9.27 3.08 13.10
N ALA A 250 8.27 3.56 13.80
CA ALA A 250 8.24 3.62 15.26
C ALA A 250 7.96 2.26 15.93
N GLY A 251 8.37 1.15 15.34
CA GLY A 251 8.34 -0.17 15.99
C GLY A 251 9.08 -0.22 17.33
N THR A 252 9.70 0.89 17.77
CA THR A 252 10.43 1.03 19.02
C THR A 252 10.08 2.27 19.85
N ARG A 253 9.26 3.21 19.37
CA ARG A 253 8.89 4.44 20.12
C ARG A 253 7.41 4.41 20.50
N GLY A 254 7.14 4.70 21.77
CA GLY A 254 5.82 4.68 22.43
C GLY A 254 4.69 5.26 21.57
N ARG A 255 3.69 4.47 21.39
CA ARG A 255 2.68 4.41 20.34
C ARG A 255 1.56 5.45 20.39
N SER A 256 1.44 6.25 21.41
CA SER A 256 0.27 7.13 21.62
C SER A 256 0.40 8.55 21.09
N ALA A 257 1.59 9.13 21.02
CA ALA A 257 1.72 10.57 20.88
C ALA A 257 1.54 11.10 19.44
N ASN A 258 1.74 10.26 18.42
CA ASN A 258 1.78 10.74 17.04
C ASN A 258 0.45 10.57 16.27
N LEU A 259 -0.40 9.64 16.67
CA LEU A 259 -1.71 9.44 16.01
C LEU A 259 -2.70 10.57 16.33
N GLU A 260 -2.71 11.10 17.57
CA GLU A 260 -3.58 12.22 17.94
C GLU A 260 -3.24 13.52 17.18
N ALA A 261 -1.96 13.76 16.86
CA ALA A 261 -1.54 14.94 16.11
C ALA A 261 -1.99 14.92 14.63
N PHE A 262 -2.26 13.73 14.08
CA PHE A 262 -2.66 13.56 12.68
C PHE A 262 -4.18 13.64 12.46
N TYR A 263 -4.98 13.28 13.47
CA TYR A 263 -6.45 13.20 13.30
C TYR A 263 -7.18 14.49 13.66
N GLY A 264 -6.52 15.50 14.25
CA GLY A 264 -7.07 16.84 14.46
C GLY A 264 -8.47 16.81 15.07
N VAL A 265 -8.66 16.15 16.22
CA VAL A 265 -9.88 16.23 17.02
C VAL A 265 -9.64 17.21 18.17
#